data_9a527e6f3ce6b5d4edae69c1681c9329
#
_entry.id   9a527e6f3ce6b5d4edae69c1681c9329
#
_cell.length_a   1.000
_cell.length_b   1.000
_cell.length_c   1.000
_cell.angle_alpha   90.00
_cell.angle_beta   90.00
_cell.angle_gamma   90.00
#
_symmetry.space_group_name_H-M   'P 1'
#
loop_
_entity.id
_entity.type
_entity.pdbx_description
1 polymer ?
#
loop_
_entity_poly.entity_id
_entity_poly.type
_entity_poly.pdbx_seq_one_letter_code
_entity_poly.pdbx_strand_id
1 'polypeptide(L)'
;LEVFAREHGLKIGTIADLIHYRVRTEKTVERVSECTIPTEYGDFRLVAHQDCVDNELHLSLVLGEISPEEPTLVRVHMQNTLCDLFSTGHNACSWPMRRAMKQVAEAGRGVIVVLRNHDTTREIIQRMHDLQLHDRSDPVPPRDASPAHLRTFGVGAQILVDLGVRKMRVLSAPKSLHGISGFDLEVVEYVDCR
;
A
#
# COMPACT_ATOMS: atom_id res chain seq x y z
N LEU A 1 -27.23 14.79 18.17
CA LEU A 1 -27.27 15.23 16.76
C LEU A 1 -28.13 14.30 15.90
N GLU A 2 -28.04 12.96 16.07
CA GLU A 2 -28.82 11.99 15.27
C GLU A 2 -30.34 12.16 15.46
N VAL A 3 -30.81 12.37 16.70
CA VAL A 3 -32.21 12.60 17.00
C VAL A 3 -32.69 13.90 16.31
N PHE A 4 -31.93 14.96 16.47
CA PHE A 4 -32.21 16.25 15.82
C PHE A 4 -32.28 16.15 14.29
N ALA A 5 -31.31 15.45 13.68
CA ALA A 5 -31.32 15.25 12.23
C ALA A 5 -32.57 14.49 11.76
N ARG A 6 -33.01 13.48 12.53
CA ARG A 6 -34.19 12.69 12.22
C ARG A 6 -35.49 13.53 12.35
N GLU A 7 -35.60 14.32 13.42
CA GLU A 7 -36.77 15.18 13.67
C GLU A 7 -36.93 16.27 12.58
N HIS A 8 -35.80 16.75 12.03
CA HIS A 8 -35.80 17.82 11.02
C HIS A 8 -35.56 17.33 9.58
N GLY A 9 -35.55 16.01 9.33
CA GLY A 9 -35.33 15.44 8.00
C GLY A 9 -33.97 15.76 7.40
N LEU A 10 -32.95 16.01 8.23
CA LEU A 10 -31.60 16.34 7.82
C LEU A 10 -30.77 15.07 7.61
N LYS A 11 -29.90 15.09 6.61
CA LYS A 11 -28.86 14.06 6.42
C LYS A 11 -27.72 14.32 7.38
N ILE A 12 -27.25 13.27 8.06
CA ILE A 12 -26.08 13.32 8.92
C ILE A 12 -25.06 12.31 8.40
N GLY A 13 -23.80 12.69 8.41
CA GLY A 13 -22.67 11.82 8.06
C GLY A 13 -21.44 12.21 8.86
N THR A 14 -20.47 11.32 8.93
CA THR A 14 -19.18 11.61 9.53
C THR A 14 -18.16 12.07 8.47
N ILE A 15 -17.12 12.76 8.91
CA ILE A 15 -15.99 13.11 8.01
C ILE A 15 -15.34 11.82 7.48
N ALA A 16 -15.29 10.78 8.31
CA ALA A 16 -14.75 9.48 7.90
C ALA A 16 -15.56 8.86 6.77
N ASP A 17 -16.90 8.89 6.84
CA ASP A 17 -17.77 8.39 5.76
C ASP A 17 -17.59 9.19 4.47
N LEU A 18 -17.41 10.52 4.59
CA LEU A 18 -17.14 11.38 3.43
C LEU A 18 -15.78 11.05 2.78
N ILE A 19 -14.73 10.84 3.58
CA ILE A 19 -13.42 10.41 3.09
C ILE A 19 -13.56 9.06 2.36
N HIS A 20 -14.24 8.08 2.95
CA HIS A 20 -14.49 6.78 2.31
C HIS A 20 -15.26 6.91 1.00
N TYR A 21 -16.28 7.75 0.97
CA TYR A 21 -17.07 7.99 -0.23
C TYR A 21 -16.18 8.60 -1.35
N ARG A 22 -15.39 9.63 -1.03
CA ARG A 22 -14.51 10.29 -1.99
C ARG A 22 -13.44 9.34 -2.54
N VAL A 23 -12.78 8.59 -1.66
CA VAL A 23 -11.77 7.61 -2.06
C VAL A 23 -12.33 6.54 -3.03
N ARG A 24 -13.62 6.18 -2.89
CA ARG A 24 -14.28 5.20 -3.77
C ARG A 24 -14.80 5.79 -5.07
N THR A 25 -15.24 7.03 -5.06
CA THR A 25 -15.95 7.66 -6.20
C THR A 25 -15.07 8.60 -7.01
N GLU A 26 -14.02 9.14 -6.41
CA GLU A 26 -13.10 10.07 -7.07
C GLU A 26 -11.83 9.34 -7.48
N LYS A 27 -11.51 9.38 -8.76
CA LYS A 27 -10.21 8.93 -9.26
C LYS A 27 -9.18 10.02 -8.94
N THR A 28 -8.41 9.83 -7.87
CA THR A 28 -7.39 10.79 -7.41
C THR A 28 -5.98 10.42 -7.88
N VAL A 29 -5.83 9.29 -8.55
CA VAL A 29 -4.54 8.78 -9.01
C VAL A 29 -4.50 8.73 -10.53
N GLU A 30 -3.50 9.34 -11.13
CA GLU A 30 -3.27 9.36 -12.57
C GLU A 30 -1.93 8.72 -12.94
N ARG A 31 -1.92 7.91 -14.00
CA ARG A 31 -0.69 7.38 -14.59
C ARG A 31 -0.01 8.49 -15.38
N VAL A 32 1.22 8.83 -15.01
CA VAL A 32 1.95 9.95 -15.62
C VAL A 32 3.13 9.53 -16.48
N SER A 33 3.70 8.35 -16.23
CA SER A 33 4.83 7.84 -17.02
C SER A 33 4.98 6.33 -16.87
N GLU A 34 5.58 5.68 -17.87
CA GLU A 34 6.01 4.29 -17.74
C GLU A 34 7.27 4.01 -18.56
N CYS A 35 8.08 3.07 -18.10
CA CYS A 35 9.25 2.56 -18.80
C CYS A 35 9.55 1.12 -18.35
N THR A 36 10.43 0.44 -19.07
CA THR A 36 10.97 -0.85 -18.63
C THR A 36 12.31 -0.62 -17.95
N ILE A 37 12.51 -1.24 -16.78
CA ILE A 37 13.77 -1.21 -16.06
C ILE A 37 14.35 -2.62 -15.93
N PRO A 38 15.61 -2.84 -16.29
CA PRO A 38 16.30 -4.10 -16.04
C PRO A 38 16.66 -4.18 -14.54
N THR A 39 16.41 -5.33 -13.94
CA THR A 39 16.76 -5.63 -12.56
C THR A 39 17.46 -6.97 -12.45
N GLU A 40 18.07 -7.27 -11.31
CA GLU A 40 18.66 -8.58 -11.03
C GLU A 40 17.64 -9.74 -11.08
N TYR A 41 16.32 -9.43 -11.04
CA TYR A 41 15.20 -10.39 -11.08
C TYR A 41 14.48 -10.42 -12.41
N GLY A 42 14.95 -9.70 -13.42
CA GLY A 42 14.36 -9.57 -14.76
C GLY A 42 13.88 -8.15 -15.06
N ASP A 43 13.28 -7.99 -16.22
CA ASP A 43 12.81 -6.71 -16.71
C ASP A 43 11.41 -6.40 -16.18
N PHE A 44 11.29 -5.38 -15.33
CA PHE A 44 10.03 -4.90 -14.81
C PHE A 44 9.54 -3.67 -15.56
N ARG A 45 8.27 -3.61 -15.84
CA ARG A 45 7.60 -2.39 -16.26
C ARG A 45 7.40 -1.51 -15.03
N LEU A 46 8.08 -0.37 -15.00
CA LEU A 46 7.94 0.67 -13.98
C LEU A 46 6.88 1.65 -14.41
N VAL A 47 5.85 1.83 -13.61
CA VAL A 47 4.75 2.78 -13.84
C VAL A 47 4.75 3.82 -12.75
N ALA A 48 4.69 5.08 -13.12
CA ALA A 48 4.59 6.21 -12.22
C ALA A 48 3.15 6.72 -12.15
N HIS A 49 2.64 6.86 -10.93
CA HIS A 49 1.30 7.36 -10.64
C HIS A 49 1.40 8.60 -9.77
N GLN A 50 0.68 9.64 -10.13
CA GLN A 50 0.59 10.87 -9.36
C GLN A 50 -0.73 10.92 -8.61
N ASP A 51 -0.68 11.17 -7.30
CA ASP A 51 -1.87 11.52 -6.51
C ASP A 51 -2.16 13.01 -6.69
N CYS A 52 -3.32 13.33 -7.28
CA CYS A 52 -3.73 14.69 -7.58
C CYS A 52 -4.10 15.52 -6.34
N VAL A 53 -4.21 14.91 -5.16
CA VAL A 53 -4.61 15.58 -3.92
C VAL A 53 -3.43 16.20 -3.19
N ASP A 54 -2.33 15.46 -3.03
CA ASP A 54 -1.09 15.93 -2.38
C ASP A 54 0.08 16.08 -3.34
N ASN A 55 -0.17 15.81 -4.62
CA ASN A 55 0.81 15.91 -5.69
C ASN A 55 2.02 14.98 -5.49
N GLU A 56 1.82 13.87 -4.75
CA GLU A 56 2.85 12.88 -4.52
C GLU A 56 2.95 11.88 -5.69
N LEU A 57 4.16 11.44 -5.97
CA LEU A 57 4.45 10.43 -6.97
C LEU A 57 4.62 9.07 -6.32
N HIS A 58 3.85 8.09 -6.77
CA HIS A 58 3.98 6.70 -6.38
C HIS A 58 4.49 5.85 -7.54
N LEU A 59 5.11 4.73 -7.26
CA LEU A 59 5.71 3.88 -8.28
C LEU A 59 5.11 2.47 -8.21
N SER A 60 5.05 1.81 -9.36
CA SER A 60 4.65 0.40 -9.42
C SER A 60 5.59 -0.39 -10.31
N LEU A 61 6.00 -1.56 -9.86
CA LEU A 61 6.74 -2.54 -10.64
C LEU A 61 5.77 -3.64 -11.06
N VAL A 62 5.66 -3.86 -12.35
CA VAL A 62 4.77 -4.86 -12.93
C VAL A 62 5.60 -5.85 -13.72
N LEU A 63 5.40 -7.13 -13.46
CA LEU A 63 5.99 -8.23 -14.22
C LEU A 63 4.87 -9.10 -14.80
N GLY A 64 5.03 -9.49 -16.05
CA GLY A 64 4.06 -10.30 -16.77
C GLY A 64 2.76 -9.55 -17.11
N GLU A 65 1.81 -10.27 -17.68
CA GLU A 65 0.52 -9.74 -18.06
C GLU A 65 -0.47 -9.87 -16.90
N ILE A 66 -1.15 -8.77 -16.57
CA ILE A 66 -2.10 -8.72 -15.47
C ILE A 66 -3.51 -8.93 -16.02
N SER A 67 -4.18 -9.97 -15.55
CA SER A 67 -5.56 -10.29 -15.90
C SER A 67 -6.49 -10.12 -14.69
N PRO A 68 -7.66 -9.50 -14.86
CA PRO A 68 -8.63 -9.35 -13.79
C PRO A 68 -9.23 -10.70 -13.32
N GLU A 69 -9.18 -11.72 -14.17
CA GLU A 69 -9.77 -13.03 -13.89
C GLU A 69 -8.88 -13.90 -12.98
N GLU A 70 -7.57 -13.69 -13.04
CA GLU A 70 -6.62 -14.52 -12.34
C GLU A 70 -6.00 -13.83 -11.12
N PRO A 71 -5.82 -14.56 -9.99
CA PRO A 71 -5.17 -14.00 -8.82
C PRO A 71 -3.74 -13.54 -9.11
N THR A 72 -3.48 -12.27 -8.89
CA THR A 72 -2.17 -11.64 -9.09
C THR A 72 -1.41 -11.55 -7.78
N LEU A 73 -0.11 -11.86 -7.79
CA LEU A 73 0.76 -11.66 -6.63
C LEU A 73 0.99 -10.16 -6.44
N VAL A 74 0.63 -9.63 -5.28
CA VAL A 74 0.64 -8.19 -4.98
C VAL A 74 1.43 -7.88 -3.73
N ARG A 75 2.29 -6.88 -3.81
CA ARG A 75 2.88 -6.22 -2.65
C ARG A 75 2.55 -4.73 -2.65
N VAL A 76 1.95 -4.24 -1.61
CA VAL A 76 1.90 -2.79 -1.33
C VAL A 76 2.98 -2.48 -0.31
N HIS A 77 4.00 -1.77 -0.74
CA HIS A 77 5.18 -1.41 0.03
C HIS A 77 5.14 0.07 0.38
N MET A 78 5.10 0.37 1.67
CA MET A 78 5.31 1.74 2.16
C MET A 78 6.81 2.00 2.20
N GLN A 79 7.27 3.01 1.47
CA GLN A 79 8.68 3.40 1.48
C GLN A 79 9.14 3.65 2.92
N ASN A 80 10.27 3.02 3.27
CA ASN A 80 10.89 3.17 4.57
C ASN A 80 12.40 3.33 4.36
N THR A 81 12.88 4.54 4.56
CA THR A 81 14.27 4.91 4.27
C THR A 81 15.28 3.96 4.90
N LEU A 82 15.10 3.57 6.16
CA LEU A 82 16.06 2.71 6.85
C LEU A 82 16.01 1.25 6.36
N CYS A 83 14.82 0.70 6.16
CA CYS A 83 14.65 -0.67 5.68
C CYS A 83 15.10 -0.83 4.23
N ASP A 84 14.76 0.13 3.39
CA ASP A 84 14.97 0.03 1.95
C ASP A 84 16.43 0.28 1.56
N LEU A 85 17.11 1.24 2.23
CA LEU A 85 18.52 1.54 1.94
C LEU A 85 19.49 0.57 2.62
N PHE A 86 19.22 0.19 3.87
CA PHE A 86 20.20 -0.57 4.67
C PHE A 86 19.86 -2.05 4.79
N SER A 87 18.72 -2.50 4.23
CA SER A 87 18.28 -3.91 4.29
C SER A 87 18.40 -4.49 5.71
N THR A 88 17.97 -3.71 6.71
CA THR A 88 18.13 -4.10 8.12
C THR A 88 17.47 -5.46 8.35
N GLY A 89 18.23 -6.41 8.88
CA GLY A 89 17.79 -7.80 9.09
C GLY A 89 16.77 -8.00 10.23
N HIS A 90 16.25 -6.90 10.79
CA HIS A 90 15.28 -6.93 11.86
C HIS A 90 13.86 -7.23 11.35
N ASN A 91 13.08 -7.95 12.16
CA ASN A 91 11.66 -8.28 11.91
C ASN A 91 10.76 -7.04 11.69
N ALA A 92 11.28 -5.82 11.87
CA ALA A 92 10.61 -4.58 11.57
C ALA A 92 10.27 -4.38 10.07
N CYS A 93 10.98 -5.08 9.17
CA CYS A 93 10.77 -5.04 7.72
C CYS A 93 10.15 -6.37 7.25
N SER A 94 8.84 -6.54 7.48
CA SER A 94 8.13 -7.80 7.26
C SER A 94 8.28 -8.40 5.84
N TRP A 95 8.44 -7.55 4.81
CA TRP A 95 8.70 -7.96 3.43
C TRP A 95 9.65 -6.97 2.77
N PRO A 96 10.98 -7.25 2.76
CA PRO A 96 11.96 -6.44 2.05
C PRO A 96 11.65 -6.37 0.55
N MET A 97 11.86 -5.21 -0.08
CA MET A 97 11.60 -4.99 -1.49
C MET A 97 12.23 -6.06 -2.40
N ARG A 98 13.51 -6.37 -2.17
CA ARG A 98 14.25 -7.39 -2.94
C ARG A 98 13.58 -8.75 -2.87
N ARG A 99 13.06 -9.14 -1.71
CA ARG A 99 12.38 -10.43 -1.54
C ARG A 99 11.04 -10.45 -2.26
N ALA A 100 10.30 -9.35 -2.23
CA ALA A 100 9.06 -9.21 -2.99
C ALA A 100 9.31 -9.29 -4.49
N MET A 101 10.35 -8.60 -5.00
CA MET A 101 10.75 -8.66 -6.41
C MET A 101 11.13 -10.09 -6.83
N LYS A 102 11.93 -10.78 -6.04
CA LYS A 102 12.31 -12.16 -6.28
C LYS A 102 11.08 -13.08 -6.36
N GLN A 103 10.16 -12.95 -5.39
CA GLN A 103 8.95 -13.77 -5.35
C GLN A 103 8.03 -13.53 -6.55
N VAL A 104 7.91 -12.26 -7.00
CA VAL A 104 7.16 -11.91 -8.21
C VAL A 104 7.83 -12.47 -9.45
N ALA A 105 9.17 -12.42 -9.53
CA ALA A 105 9.92 -12.98 -10.65
C ALA A 105 9.79 -14.51 -10.73
N GLU A 106 9.87 -15.22 -9.60
CA GLU A 106 9.66 -16.68 -9.52
C GLU A 106 8.22 -17.07 -9.92
N ALA A 107 7.24 -16.24 -9.60
CA ALA A 107 5.85 -16.44 -10.01
C ALA A 107 5.60 -16.09 -11.49
N GLY A 108 6.54 -15.40 -12.16
CA GLY A 108 6.43 -14.93 -13.54
C GLY A 108 5.42 -13.81 -13.76
N ARG A 109 4.65 -13.43 -12.73
CA ARG A 109 3.62 -12.39 -12.80
C ARG A 109 3.34 -11.78 -11.43
N GLY A 110 3.22 -10.46 -11.38
CA GLY A 110 2.83 -9.76 -10.17
C GLY A 110 3.01 -8.25 -10.24
N VAL A 111 2.56 -7.60 -9.18
CA VAL A 111 2.58 -6.13 -9.02
C VAL A 111 3.15 -5.77 -7.66
N ILE A 112 4.10 -4.85 -7.65
CA ILE A 112 4.61 -4.24 -6.42
C ILE A 112 4.31 -2.76 -6.49
N VAL A 113 3.42 -2.27 -5.64
CA VAL A 113 3.12 -0.85 -5.49
C VAL A 113 4.01 -0.27 -4.41
N VAL A 114 4.81 0.74 -4.76
CA VAL A 114 5.67 1.49 -3.83
C VAL A 114 4.99 2.82 -3.53
N LEU A 115 4.39 2.90 -2.38
CA LEU A 115 3.81 4.14 -1.88
C LEU A 115 4.92 4.96 -1.25
N ARG A 116 5.26 6.05 -1.91
CA ARG A 116 6.28 6.97 -1.42
C ARG A 116 5.74 7.68 -0.18
N ASN A 117 6.60 7.82 0.78
CA ASN A 117 6.35 8.56 1.99
C ASN A 117 7.59 9.41 2.27
N HIS A 118 7.39 10.72 2.37
CA HIS A 118 8.47 11.62 2.74
C HIS A 118 8.65 11.56 4.25
N ASP A 119 9.54 10.67 4.70
CA ASP A 119 9.92 10.60 6.10
C ASP A 119 10.45 11.96 6.57
N THR A 120 9.79 12.57 7.52
CA THR A 120 10.31 13.76 8.19
C THR A 120 11.53 13.40 9.04
N THR A 121 12.39 14.37 9.31
CA THR A 121 13.55 14.18 10.21
C THR A 121 13.16 13.54 11.54
N ARG A 122 12.03 13.98 12.11
CA ARG A 122 11.50 13.44 13.37
C ARG A 122 11.10 11.96 13.26
N GLU A 123 10.48 11.57 12.17
CA GLU A 123 10.06 10.17 11.94
C GLU A 123 11.27 9.25 11.75
N ILE A 124 12.29 9.70 11.03
CA ILE A 124 13.54 8.93 10.88
C ILE A 124 14.19 8.71 12.25
N ILE A 125 14.33 9.77 13.06
CA ILE A 125 14.90 9.68 14.41
C ILE A 125 14.06 8.74 15.28
N GLN A 126 12.73 8.85 15.23
CA GLN A 126 11.85 7.98 15.99
C GLN A 126 12.03 6.51 15.60
N ARG A 127 12.13 6.20 14.29
CA ARG A 127 12.40 4.84 13.82
C ARG A 127 13.77 4.30 14.27
N MET A 128 14.78 5.17 14.34
CA MET A 128 16.08 4.78 14.89
C MET A 128 15.98 4.38 16.37
N HIS A 129 15.20 5.12 17.15
CA HIS A 129 14.90 4.76 18.55
C HIS A 129 14.12 3.45 18.65
N ASP A 130 13.11 3.26 17.80
CA ASP A 130 12.32 2.03 17.76
C ASP A 130 13.21 0.80 17.45
N LEU A 131 14.20 0.93 16.56
CA LEU A 131 15.17 -0.12 16.28
C LEU A 131 16.02 -0.47 17.51
N GLN A 132 16.44 0.53 18.30
CA GLN A 132 17.19 0.30 19.53
C GLN A 132 16.36 -0.39 20.62
N LEU A 133 15.05 -0.11 20.67
CA LEU A 133 14.12 -0.75 21.62
C LEU A 133 13.83 -2.21 21.22
N HIS A 134 13.72 -2.51 19.94
CA HIS A 134 13.56 -3.89 19.46
C HIS A 134 14.72 -4.81 19.85
N ASP A 135 15.94 -4.30 19.87
CA ASP A 135 17.11 -5.06 20.37
C ASP A 135 17.00 -5.40 21.87
N ARG A 136 16.18 -4.65 22.62
CA ARG A 136 15.95 -4.86 24.05
C ARG A 136 14.70 -5.69 24.40
N SER A 137 14.05 -6.30 23.39
CA SER A 137 12.83 -7.11 23.55
C SER A 137 11.64 -6.38 24.18
N ASP A 138 11.64 -5.05 24.17
CA ASP A 138 10.50 -4.28 24.66
C ASP A 138 9.37 -4.28 23.61
N PRO A 139 8.11 -4.51 24.00
CA PRO A 139 6.99 -4.50 23.06
C PRO A 139 6.77 -3.08 22.53
N VAL A 140 6.99 -2.88 21.22
CA VAL A 140 6.62 -1.62 20.57
C VAL A 140 5.09 -1.56 20.48
N PRO A 141 4.45 -0.53 21.00
CA PRO A 141 3.00 -0.43 20.93
C PRO A 141 2.52 -0.39 19.47
N PRO A 142 1.40 -1.07 19.16
CA PRO A 142 0.83 -1.01 17.82
C PRO A 142 0.51 0.45 17.50
N ARG A 143 0.99 0.94 16.35
CA ARG A 143 0.64 2.28 15.87
C ARG A 143 -0.81 2.25 15.42
N ASP A 144 -1.63 3.06 16.05
CA ASP A 144 -3.02 3.26 15.63
C ASP A 144 -3.06 3.71 14.16
N ALA A 145 -4.04 3.19 13.43
CA ALA A 145 -4.29 3.58 12.05
C ALA A 145 -4.65 5.07 11.99
N SER A 146 -3.66 5.91 11.74
CA SER A 146 -3.90 7.34 11.56
C SER A 146 -4.74 7.58 10.29
N PRO A 147 -5.48 8.70 10.19
CA PRO A 147 -6.19 9.07 8.96
C PRO A 147 -5.31 9.06 7.70
N ALA A 148 -4.02 9.35 7.85
CA ALA A 148 -3.03 9.26 6.78
C ALA A 148 -2.87 7.81 6.25
N HIS A 149 -2.90 6.81 7.11
CA HIS A 149 -2.83 5.41 6.70
C HIS A 149 -4.06 4.97 5.89
N LEU A 150 -5.26 5.42 6.27
CA LEU A 150 -6.49 5.10 5.52
C LEU A 150 -6.43 5.67 4.10
N ARG A 151 -5.93 6.89 3.95
CA ARG A 151 -5.72 7.52 2.64
C ARG A 151 -4.71 6.75 1.79
N THR A 152 -3.59 6.37 2.37
CA THR A 152 -2.53 5.59 1.70
C THR A 152 -3.07 4.26 1.17
N PHE A 153 -3.98 3.59 1.92
CA PHE A 153 -4.67 2.40 1.42
C PHE A 153 -5.53 2.69 0.20
N GLY A 154 -6.24 3.80 0.19
CA GLY A 154 -7.08 4.21 -0.93
C GLY A 154 -6.28 4.46 -2.21
N VAL A 155 -5.15 5.16 -2.09
CA VAL A 155 -4.21 5.41 -3.19
C VAL A 155 -3.66 4.09 -3.74
N GLY A 156 -3.19 3.21 -2.85
CA GLY A 156 -2.69 1.89 -3.25
C GLY A 156 -3.75 1.04 -3.97
N ALA A 157 -5.00 1.08 -3.51
CA ALA A 157 -6.11 0.38 -4.14
C ALA A 157 -6.42 0.94 -5.55
N GLN A 158 -6.45 2.27 -5.70
CA GLN A 158 -6.68 2.91 -7.01
C GLN A 158 -5.57 2.55 -8.01
N ILE A 159 -4.31 2.54 -7.57
CA ILE A 159 -3.18 2.11 -8.41
C ILE A 159 -3.34 0.66 -8.86
N LEU A 160 -3.71 -0.26 -7.97
CA LEU A 160 -3.93 -1.67 -8.32
C LEU A 160 -5.06 -1.83 -9.34
N VAL A 161 -6.16 -1.10 -9.15
CA VAL A 161 -7.29 -1.08 -10.09
C VAL A 161 -6.86 -0.55 -11.47
N ASP A 162 -6.08 0.53 -11.52
CA ASP A 162 -5.55 1.11 -12.76
C ASP A 162 -4.61 0.13 -13.51
N LEU A 163 -3.88 -0.70 -12.78
CA LEU A 163 -3.01 -1.74 -13.34
C LEU A 163 -3.75 -3.01 -13.77
N GLY A 164 -5.09 -3.07 -13.59
CA GLY A 164 -5.93 -4.18 -14.00
C GLY A 164 -6.06 -5.31 -12.96
N VAL A 165 -5.54 -5.13 -11.76
CA VAL A 165 -5.69 -6.11 -10.68
C VAL A 165 -7.12 -6.12 -10.16
N ARG A 166 -7.67 -7.33 -9.91
CA ARG A 166 -8.97 -7.53 -9.23
C ARG A 166 -8.84 -8.54 -8.11
N LYS A 167 -8.23 -9.68 -8.36
CA LYS A 167 -7.97 -10.73 -7.37
C LYS A 167 -6.52 -10.70 -6.95
N MET A 168 -6.26 -10.76 -5.65
CA MET A 168 -4.92 -10.56 -5.10
C MET A 168 -4.49 -11.73 -4.21
N ARG A 169 -3.25 -12.14 -4.38
CA ARG A 169 -2.46 -12.90 -3.42
C ARG A 169 -1.48 -11.93 -2.78
N VAL A 170 -1.71 -11.52 -1.54
CA VAL A 170 -1.01 -10.39 -0.95
C VAL A 170 0.22 -10.84 -0.18
N LEU A 171 1.40 -10.32 -0.55
CA LEU A 171 2.68 -10.52 0.16
C LEU A 171 2.69 -9.71 1.46
N SER A 172 2.03 -10.20 2.48
CA SER A 172 2.02 -9.63 3.83
C SER A 172 1.45 -10.62 4.83
N ALA A 173 1.71 -10.39 6.12
CA ALA A 173 0.92 -11.02 7.18
C ALA A 173 -0.57 -10.65 7.03
N PRO A 174 -1.50 -11.52 7.42
CA PRO A 174 -2.93 -11.24 7.38
C PRO A 174 -3.25 -9.92 8.09
N LYS A 175 -3.99 -9.04 7.40
CA LYS A 175 -4.43 -7.74 7.92
C LYS A 175 -5.89 -7.54 7.57
N SER A 176 -6.64 -6.94 8.49
CA SER A 176 -8.00 -6.50 8.19
C SER A 176 -7.94 -5.26 7.28
N LEU A 177 -8.13 -5.47 5.99
CA LEU A 177 -8.15 -4.40 4.97
C LEU A 177 -9.59 -3.91 4.79
N HIS A 178 -10.08 -3.12 5.74
CA HIS A 178 -11.43 -2.57 5.69
C HIS A 178 -11.58 -1.63 4.49
N GLY A 179 -12.58 -1.87 3.63
CA GLY A 179 -12.90 -1.00 2.50
C GLY A 179 -12.26 -1.37 1.15
N ILE A 180 -11.40 -2.37 1.06
CA ILE A 180 -10.82 -2.84 -0.20
C ILE A 180 -11.87 -3.34 -1.19
N SER A 181 -12.92 -4.01 -0.70
CA SER A 181 -14.03 -4.46 -1.53
C SER A 181 -14.77 -3.31 -2.24
N GLY A 182 -14.67 -2.09 -1.71
CA GLY A 182 -15.23 -0.89 -2.33
C GLY A 182 -14.52 -0.46 -3.62
N PHE A 183 -13.35 -1.05 -3.93
CA PHE A 183 -12.59 -0.83 -5.16
C PHE A 183 -12.69 -1.99 -6.14
N ASP A 184 -13.61 -2.93 -5.95
CA ASP A 184 -13.68 -4.18 -6.71
C ASP A 184 -12.38 -5.01 -6.63
N LEU A 185 -11.70 -4.94 -5.50
CA LEU A 185 -10.52 -5.72 -5.18
C LEU A 185 -10.87 -6.82 -4.17
N GLU A 186 -10.41 -8.04 -4.46
CA GLU A 186 -10.61 -9.23 -3.62
C GLU A 186 -9.25 -9.78 -3.16
N VAL A 187 -9.10 -10.00 -1.86
CA VAL A 187 -7.93 -10.73 -1.32
C VAL A 187 -8.27 -12.22 -1.25
N VAL A 188 -7.65 -12.99 -2.13
CA VAL A 188 -7.84 -14.45 -2.19
C VAL A 188 -6.94 -15.16 -1.18
N GLU A 189 -5.72 -14.65 -0.98
CA GLU A 189 -4.70 -15.29 -0.14
C GLU A 189 -3.73 -14.26 0.44
N TYR A 190 -3.25 -14.52 1.65
CA TYR A 190 -2.08 -13.86 2.21
C TYR A 190 -0.88 -14.80 2.14
N VAL A 191 0.21 -14.34 1.53
CA VAL A 191 1.45 -15.09 1.39
C VAL A 191 2.44 -14.56 2.43
N ASP A 192 2.83 -15.42 3.36
CA ASP A 192 3.74 -15.07 4.45
C ASP A 192 5.20 -15.04 4.01
N CYS A 193 6.00 -14.23 4.67
CA CYS A 193 7.43 -14.11 4.44
C CYS A 193 8.18 -15.25 5.16
N ARG A 194 8.25 -16.42 4.51
CA ARG A 194 9.06 -17.54 5.00
C ARG A 194 10.51 -17.45 4.53
#